data_25de2a8792ddacf80b701e91a75709a5
#
_entry.id   25de2a8792ddacf80b701e91a75709a5
#
_cell.length_a   1.000
_cell.length_b   1.000
_cell.length_c   1.000
_cell.angle_alpha   90.00
_cell.angle_beta   90.00
_cell.angle_gamma   90.00
#
_symmetry.space_group_name_H-M   'P 1'
#
loop_
_entity.id
_entity.type
_entity.pdbx_description
1 polymer ?
#
loop_
_entity_poly.entity_id
_entity_poly.type
_entity_poly.pdbx_seq_one_letter_code
_entity_poly.pdbx_strand_id
1 'polypeptide(L)'
;MAKRILWLWPFVLIIGGALLLLGNFLLIDLDVSAYWPLVLVLLGIQLLARGDIGLGWSDHTFGITRGSVQSASLEVESGELDVQLRALRKPGRLIAGQYTARSRPALTVRNNHATLKMQRGHTWWMSLADWDLGIAQDLPWELLVSAFLGRLDVDLRGLDITRAYIASGLGHVSVACPIRTDGPIVARSTLGDVRISIPDRSQAIITVKTGPFGRLRINPNRFREVEPGVYTNLPDGDPGDQVSLEVTASTVFGSVSIT
;
A
#
# COMPACT_ATOMS: atom_id res chain seq x y z
N MET A 1 -27.01 11.30 -0.61
CA MET A 1 -27.01 12.71 -0.16
C MET A 1 -25.72 13.49 -0.47
N ALA A 2 -24.66 12.89 -0.98
CA ALA A 2 -23.36 13.55 -1.21
C ALA A 2 -23.28 14.51 -2.43
N LYS A 3 -24.20 14.44 -3.38
CA LYS A 3 -24.18 15.30 -4.60
C LYS A 3 -24.53 16.78 -4.37
N ARG A 4 -25.19 17.14 -3.26
CA ARG A 4 -25.62 18.51 -2.99
C ARG A 4 -24.54 19.43 -2.42
N ILE A 5 -23.48 18.90 -1.83
CA ILE A 5 -22.43 19.70 -1.17
C ILE A 5 -21.39 20.19 -2.19
N LEU A 6 -21.19 19.47 -3.31
CA LEU A 6 -20.28 19.92 -4.38
C LEU A 6 -20.76 21.20 -5.07
N TRP A 7 -22.03 21.49 -5.04
CA TRP A 7 -22.65 22.64 -5.72
C TRP A 7 -22.48 23.96 -4.94
N LEU A 8 -22.18 23.89 -3.63
CA LEU A 8 -22.00 25.08 -2.79
C LEU A 8 -20.64 25.78 -3.02
N TRP A 9 -19.59 25.08 -3.43
CA TRP A 9 -18.26 25.66 -3.64
C TRP A 9 -18.21 26.78 -4.70
N PRO A 10 -18.80 26.61 -5.88
CA PRO A 10 -18.83 27.69 -6.85
C PRO A 10 -19.51 28.93 -6.29
N PHE A 11 -20.57 28.78 -5.50
CA PHE A 11 -21.26 29.91 -4.87
C PHE A 11 -20.38 30.61 -3.82
N VAL A 12 -19.67 29.86 -2.99
CA VAL A 12 -18.76 30.43 -1.99
C VAL A 12 -17.63 31.20 -2.67
N LEU A 13 -17.07 30.66 -3.76
CA LEU A 13 -16.03 31.33 -4.54
C LEU A 13 -16.56 32.58 -5.26
N ILE A 14 -17.76 32.54 -5.82
CA ILE A 14 -18.38 33.69 -6.48
C ILE A 14 -18.69 34.81 -5.46
N ILE A 15 -19.27 34.45 -4.31
CA ILE A 15 -19.57 35.40 -3.25
C ILE A 15 -18.28 35.99 -2.68
N GLY A 16 -17.27 35.16 -2.41
CA GLY A 16 -15.96 35.60 -1.93
C GLY A 16 -15.25 36.50 -2.93
N GLY A 17 -15.27 36.15 -4.21
CA GLY A 17 -14.73 36.96 -5.29
C GLY A 17 -15.48 38.29 -5.45
N ALA A 18 -16.80 38.32 -5.36
CA ALA A 18 -17.61 39.55 -5.41
C ALA A 18 -17.34 40.46 -4.20
N LEU A 19 -17.19 39.89 -2.99
CA LEU A 19 -16.84 40.68 -1.79
C LEU A 19 -15.43 41.27 -1.89
N LEU A 20 -14.47 40.53 -2.42
CA LEU A 20 -13.10 41.01 -2.69
C LEU A 20 -13.11 42.15 -3.73
N LEU A 21 -13.92 42.03 -4.80
CA LEU A 21 -14.08 43.04 -5.80
C LEU A 21 -14.72 44.34 -5.22
N LEU A 22 -15.77 44.19 -4.40
CA LEU A 22 -16.44 45.31 -3.73
C LEU A 22 -15.51 46.02 -2.73
N GLY A 23 -14.67 45.26 -2.00
CA GLY A 23 -13.64 45.86 -1.13
C GLY A 23 -12.56 46.60 -1.90
N ASN A 24 -12.13 46.08 -3.06
CA ASN A 24 -11.11 46.72 -3.89
C ASN A 24 -11.61 48.04 -4.54
N PHE A 25 -12.92 48.19 -4.77
CA PHE A 25 -13.53 49.39 -5.27
C PHE A 25 -13.91 50.42 -4.17
N LEU A 26 -13.46 50.22 -2.92
CA LEU A 26 -13.77 51.09 -1.76
C LEU A 26 -15.27 51.28 -1.49
N LEU A 27 -16.11 50.43 -2.03
CA LEU A 27 -17.56 50.45 -1.78
C LEU A 27 -17.95 49.87 -0.42
N ILE A 28 -17.09 49.08 0.16
CA ILE A 28 -17.27 48.45 1.48
C ILE A 28 -15.90 48.40 2.16
N ASP A 29 -15.82 48.96 3.36
CA ASP A 29 -14.58 48.95 4.18
C ASP A 29 -14.49 47.61 4.93
N LEU A 30 -14.19 46.54 4.18
CA LEU A 30 -14.01 45.20 4.70
C LEU A 30 -12.52 44.87 4.73
N ASP A 31 -11.96 44.76 5.92
CA ASP A 31 -10.61 44.23 6.10
C ASP A 31 -10.65 42.68 5.93
N VAL A 32 -10.50 42.26 4.65
CA VAL A 32 -10.53 40.85 4.27
C VAL A 32 -9.44 40.06 4.97
N SER A 33 -8.35 40.71 5.41
CA SER A 33 -7.28 40.06 6.13
C SER A 33 -7.70 39.57 7.53
N ALA A 34 -8.70 40.21 8.14
CA ALA A 34 -9.25 39.82 9.44
C ALA A 34 -10.07 38.49 9.38
N TYR A 35 -10.57 38.14 8.19
CA TYR A 35 -11.41 36.94 8.02
C TYR A 35 -10.65 35.69 7.57
N TRP A 36 -9.33 35.79 7.32
CA TRP A 36 -8.50 34.63 6.94
C TRP A 36 -8.59 33.43 7.93
N PRO A 37 -8.62 33.63 9.26
CA PRO A 37 -8.79 32.52 10.19
C PRO A 37 -10.12 31.79 10.02
N LEU A 38 -11.18 32.49 9.63
CA LEU A 38 -12.51 31.92 9.42
C LEU A 38 -12.53 31.02 8.16
N VAL A 39 -11.79 31.41 7.12
CA VAL A 39 -11.58 30.57 5.92
C VAL A 39 -10.86 29.28 6.29
N LEU A 40 -9.83 29.34 7.14
CA LEU A 40 -9.11 28.15 7.62
C LEU A 40 -10.00 27.24 8.47
N VAL A 41 -10.85 27.81 9.34
CA VAL A 41 -11.81 27.04 10.14
C VAL A 41 -12.84 26.35 9.25
N LEU A 42 -13.40 27.06 8.26
CA LEU A 42 -14.35 26.47 7.30
C LEU A 42 -13.69 25.36 6.46
N LEU A 43 -12.46 25.56 6.05
CA LEU A 43 -11.67 24.58 5.32
C LEU A 43 -11.38 23.36 6.20
N GLY A 44 -11.05 23.58 7.48
CA GLY A 44 -10.88 22.52 8.47
C GLY A 44 -12.17 21.72 8.71
N ILE A 45 -13.29 22.39 8.93
CA ILE A 45 -14.60 21.74 9.08
C ILE A 45 -14.97 20.94 7.83
N GLN A 46 -14.69 21.49 6.65
CA GLN A 46 -14.96 20.79 5.39
C GLN A 46 -14.06 19.58 5.19
N LEU A 47 -12.79 19.66 5.58
CA LEU A 47 -11.87 18.54 5.61
C LEU A 47 -12.37 17.44 6.55
N LEU A 48 -12.80 17.81 7.75
CA LEU A 48 -13.41 16.89 8.72
C LEU A 48 -14.72 16.27 8.20
N ALA A 49 -15.54 17.02 7.48
CA ALA A 49 -16.81 16.53 6.94
C ALA A 49 -16.66 15.67 5.68
N ARG A 50 -15.56 15.81 4.92
CA ARG A 50 -15.30 15.09 3.67
C ARG A 50 -14.23 14.02 3.80
N GLY A 51 -13.32 14.17 4.74
CA GLY A 51 -12.24 13.22 4.95
C GLY A 51 -12.76 11.97 5.64
N ASP A 52 -12.23 10.82 5.26
CA ASP A 52 -12.11 9.67 6.15
C ASP A 52 -11.04 10.00 7.23
N ILE A 53 -11.05 11.23 7.76
CA ILE A 53 -10.38 11.57 9.01
C ILE A 53 -11.27 10.97 10.10
N GLY A 54 -11.54 9.69 9.97
CA GLY A 54 -12.13 8.91 11.02
C GLY A 54 -11.09 8.77 12.11
N LEU A 55 -11.27 9.46 13.18
CA LEU A 55 -10.80 9.05 14.48
C LEU A 55 -11.31 7.61 14.67
N GLY A 56 -10.66 6.61 14.08
CA GLY A 56 -10.79 5.18 14.33
C GLY A 56 -12.17 4.53 14.57
N TRP A 57 -13.28 5.23 14.33
CA TRP A 57 -14.61 4.85 14.78
C TRP A 57 -15.48 4.18 13.70
N SER A 58 -14.98 4.07 12.48
CA SER A 58 -15.70 3.46 11.36
C SER A 58 -14.96 2.31 10.67
N ASP A 59 -14.02 1.68 11.36
CA ASP A 59 -13.35 0.51 10.84
C ASP A 59 -14.32 -0.67 10.83
N HIS A 60 -14.64 -1.12 9.63
CA HIS A 60 -15.45 -2.31 9.46
C HIS A 60 -14.54 -3.54 9.40
N THR A 61 -14.77 -4.47 10.32
CA THR A 61 -14.10 -5.76 10.27
C THR A 61 -14.82 -6.69 9.30
N PHE A 62 -14.05 -7.46 8.54
CA PHE A 62 -14.58 -8.52 7.71
C PHE A 62 -13.82 -9.82 7.92
N GLY A 63 -14.48 -10.91 7.61
CA GLY A 63 -13.86 -12.23 7.61
C GLY A 63 -14.58 -13.12 6.64
N ILE A 64 -13.84 -13.68 5.70
CA ILE A 64 -14.35 -14.59 4.68
C ILE A 64 -13.86 -15.98 5.03
N THR A 65 -14.77 -16.95 5.07
CA THR A 65 -14.46 -18.35 5.29
C THR A 65 -13.82 -18.96 4.05
N ARG A 66 -12.89 -19.91 4.23
CA ARG A 66 -12.17 -20.55 3.13
C ARG A 66 -13.10 -21.37 2.22
N GLY A 67 -14.05 -22.11 2.80
CA GLY A 67 -14.92 -23.02 2.02
C GLY A 67 -14.10 -24.07 1.26
N SER A 68 -14.41 -24.28 -0.02
CA SER A 68 -13.74 -25.22 -0.92
C SER A 68 -12.59 -24.61 -1.73
N VAL A 69 -12.12 -23.42 -1.37
CA VAL A 69 -11.05 -22.71 -2.07
C VAL A 69 -9.71 -23.43 -1.88
N GLN A 70 -9.01 -23.67 -3.00
CA GLN A 70 -7.70 -24.35 -3.06
C GLN A 70 -6.56 -23.41 -3.43
N SER A 71 -6.84 -22.28 -4.07
CA SER A 71 -5.87 -21.23 -4.39
C SER A 71 -6.55 -19.86 -4.36
N ALA A 72 -5.79 -18.80 -4.13
CA ALA A 72 -6.35 -17.46 -4.06
C ALA A 72 -5.44 -16.39 -4.67
N SER A 73 -6.05 -15.36 -5.23
CA SER A 73 -5.40 -14.14 -5.63
C SER A 73 -5.97 -12.94 -4.84
N LEU A 74 -5.08 -12.09 -4.37
CA LEU A 74 -5.42 -10.87 -3.65
C LEU A 74 -4.89 -9.66 -4.41
N GLU A 75 -5.80 -8.81 -4.86
CA GLU A 75 -5.53 -7.55 -5.53
C GLU A 75 -5.93 -6.40 -4.61
N VAL A 76 -4.95 -5.62 -4.19
CA VAL A 76 -5.12 -4.49 -3.28
C VAL A 76 -4.64 -3.22 -3.96
N GLU A 77 -5.54 -2.27 -4.15
CA GLU A 77 -5.24 -0.91 -4.63
C GLU A 77 -5.64 0.06 -3.53
N SER A 78 -4.70 0.38 -2.65
CA SER A 78 -5.00 1.18 -1.45
C SER A 78 -5.05 2.68 -1.70
N GLY A 79 -4.57 3.15 -2.86
CA GLY A 79 -4.50 4.59 -3.15
C GLY A 79 -3.54 5.30 -2.20
N GLU A 80 -4.06 5.95 -1.17
CA GLU A 80 -3.29 6.75 -0.20
C GLU A 80 -3.21 6.12 1.19
N LEU A 81 -3.73 4.86 1.34
CA LEU A 81 -3.77 4.18 2.64
C LEU A 81 -2.51 3.36 2.87
N ASP A 82 -2.10 3.28 4.11
CA ASP A 82 -1.13 2.31 4.56
C ASP A 82 -1.76 0.91 4.56
N VAL A 83 -0.99 -0.09 4.13
CA VAL A 83 -1.45 -1.48 4.08
C VAL A 83 -0.50 -2.35 4.88
N GLN A 84 -1.07 -3.08 5.82
CA GLN A 84 -0.39 -4.15 6.54
C GLN A 84 -0.99 -5.49 6.11
N LEU A 85 -0.16 -6.37 5.56
CA LEU A 85 -0.55 -7.73 5.17
C LEU A 85 0.26 -8.72 5.97
N ARG A 86 -0.43 -9.69 6.57
CA ARG A 86 0.21 -10.72 7.38
C ARG A 86 -0.51 -12.07 7.32
N ALA A 87 0.15 -13.10 7.83
CA ALA A 87 -0.45 -14.41 7.97
C ALA A 87 -1.58 -14.40 9.03
N LEU A 88 -2.72 -15.00 8.69
CA LEU A 88 -3.87 -15.11 9.59
C LEU A 88 -3.66 -16.26 10.58
N ARG A 89 -3.78 -15.98 11.86
CA ARG A 89 -3.60 -16.98 12.93
C ARG A 89 -4.80 -17.92 13.12
N LYS A 90 -5.99 -17.55 12.62
CA LYS A 90 -7.23 -18.34 12.81
C LYS A 90 -7.45 -19.28 11.63
N PRO A 91 -7.45 -20.59 11.83
CA PRO A 91 -7.73 -21.56 10.77
C PRO A 91 -9.18 -21.45 10.27
N GLY A 92 -9.43 -21.89 9.05
CA GLY A 92 -10.76 -21.94 8.43
C GLY A 92 -11.26 -20.63 7.84
N ARG A 93 -10.51 -19.55 7.96
CA ARG A 93 -10.77 -18.28 7.26
C ARG A 93 -9.83 -18.12 6.07
N LEU A 94 -10.35 -17.65 4.94
CA LEU A 94 -9.56 -17.30 3.77
C LEU A 94 -8.83 -15.98 3.99
N ILE A 95 -9.55 -14.96 4.39
CA ILE A 95 -9.03 -13.63 4.69
C ILE A 95 -9.86 -13.00 5.80
N ALA A 96 -9.21 -12.19 6.61
CA ALA A 96 -9.88 -11.33 7.58
C ALA A 96 -9.10 -10.03 7.73
N GLY A 97 -9.80 -8.96 8.07
CA GLY A 97 -9.13 -7.68 8.24
C GLY A 97 -10.09 -6.55 8.56
N GLN A 98 -9.56 -5.35 8.47
CA GLN A 98 -10.30 -4.11 8.65
C GLN A 98 -10.31 -3.35 7.32
N TYR A 99 -11.40 -2.67 7.03
CA TYR A 99 -11.54 -1.84 5.85
C TYR A 99 -12.38 -0.59 6.18
N THR A 100 -12.18 0.47 5.41
CA THR A 100 -12.99 1.69 5.51
C THR A 100 -14.31 1.53 4.77
N ALA A 101 -15.35 2.25 5.17
CA ALA A 101 -16.72 2.12 4.67
C ALA A 101 -16.87 2.19 3.12
N ARG A 102 -15.89 2.77 2.42
CA ARG A 102 -15.88 2.92 0.95
C ARG A 102 -15.02 1.89 0.22
N SER A 103 -14.41 0.95 0.92
CA SER A 103 -13.41 0.01 0.39
C SER A 103 -13.80 -1.45 0.64
N ARG A 104 -15.09 -1.76 0.51
CA ARG A 104 -15.59 -3.11 0.78
C ARG A 104 -14.92 -4.12 -0.14
N PRO A 105 -14.32 -5.20 0.42
CA PRO A 105 -13.71 -6.25 -0.39
C PRO A 105 -14.72 -6.95 -1.28
N ALA A 106 -14.36 -7.13 -2.55
CA ALA A 106 -15.14 -7.90 -3.52
C ALA A 106 -14.51 -9.29 -3.66
N LEU A 107 -15.28 -10.34 -3.40
CA LEU A 107 -14.87 -11.72 -3.56
C LEU A 107 -15.56 -12.34 -4.78
N THR A 108 -14.78 -12.97 -5.63
CA THR A 108 -15.27 -13.82 -6.73
C THR A 108 -14.61 -15.18 -6.61
N VAL A 109 -15.39 -16.25 -6.66
CA VAL A 109 -14.86 -17.63 -6.63
C VAL A 109 -15.23 -18.33 -7.93
N ARG A 110 -14.23 -18.88 -8.62
CA ARG A 110 -14.39 -19.66 -9.84
C ARG A 110 -13.45 -20.87 -9.78
N ASN A 111 -13.99 -22.06 -10.03
CA ASN A 111 -13.19 -23.31 -10.09
C ASN A 111 -12.25 -23.49 -8.90
N ASN A 112 -12.73 -23.31 -7.66
CA ASN A 112 -11.96 -23.40 -6.42
C ASN A 112 -10.82 -22.36 -6.28
N HIS A 113 -10.76 -21.38 -7.19
CA HIS A 113 -9.88 -20.22 -7.09
C HIS A 113 -10.65 -19.00 -6.62
N ALA A 114 -10.17 -18.35 -5.55
CA ALA A 114 -10.75 -17.14 -5.01
C ALA A 114 -9.98 -15.91 -5.48
N THR A 115 -10.66 -14.96 -6.07
CA THR A 115 -10.11 -13.65 -6.40
C THR A 115 -10.72 -12.60 -5.47
N LEU A 116 -9.89 -11.98 -4.67
CA LEU A 116 -10.26 -10.88 -3.80
C LEU A 116 -9.73 -9.57 -4.37
N LYS A 117 -10.62 -8.61 -4.53
CA LYS A 117 -10.27 -7.24 -4.94
C LYS A 117 -10.65 -6.27 -3.85
N MET A 118 -9.68 -5.49 -3.42
CA MET A 118 -9.86 -4.38 -2.50
C MET A 118 -9.38 -3.11 -3.18
N GLN A 119 -10.31 -2.26 -3.57
CA GLN A 119 -10.00 -0.99 -4.20
C GLN A 119 -10.54 0.14 -3.34
N ARG A 120 -9.73 1.14 -3.14
CA ARG A 120 -10.21 2.36 -2.52
C ARG A 120 -11.08 3.13 -3.51
N GLY A 121 -12.33 3.41 -3.12
CA GLY A 121 -13.18 4.34 -3.86
C GLY A 121 -12.52 5.72 -3.94
N HIS A 122 -12.71 6.39 -5.07
CA HIS A 122 -12.13 7.70 -5.33
C HIS A 122 -12.47 8.70 -4.21
N THR A 123 -11.51 9.01 -3.37
CA THR A 123 -11.59 10.06 -2.35
C THR A 123 -10.68 11.19 -2.75
N TRP A 124 -11.16 12.41 -2.73
CA TRP A 124 -10.40 13.58 -3.14
C TRP A 124 -9.26 13.95 -2.13
N TRP A 125 -9.22 13.41 -0.93
CA TRP A 125 -8.33 13.89 0.13
C TRP A 125 -7.69 12.73 0.90
N MET A 126 -6.49 12.99 1.46
CA MET A 126 -5.73 12.03 2.25
C MET A 126 -6.59 11.43 3.36
N SER A 127 -6.49 10.12 3.56
CA SER A 127 -7.07 9.39 4.67
C SER A 127 -5.96 8.94 5.61
N LEU A 128 -6.24 8.95 6.90
CA LEU A 128 -5.36 8.42 7.94
C LEU A 128 -5.75 6.98 8.35
N ALA A 129 -6.60 6.34 7.57
CA ALA A 129 -7.03 4.98 7.85
C ALA A 129 -6.01 3.97 7.30
N ASP A 130 -5.81 2.88 8.03
CA ASP A 130 -4.93 1.79 7.65
C ASP A 130 -5.74 0.55 7.29
N TRP A 131 -5.25 -0.24 6.35
CA TRP A 131 -5.79 -1.57 6.08
C TRP A 131 -4.93 -2.64 6.72
N ASP A 132 -5.49 -3.36 7.68
CA ASP A 132 -4.86 -4.54 8.29
C ASP A 132 -5.52 -5.81 7.75
N LEU A 133 -4.76 -6.58 6.99
CA LEU A 133 -5.23 -7.75 6.26
C LEU A 133 -4.48 -9.00 6.73
N GLY A 134 -5.22 -10.00 7.15
CA GLY A 134 -4.69 -11.34 7.43
C GLY A 134 -5.16 -12.33 6.38
N ILE A 135 -4.25 -13.10 5.78
CA ILE A 135 -4.55 -14.13 4.77
C ILE A 135 -4.20 -15.52 5.27
N ALA A 136 -4.92 -16.52 4.77
CA ALA A 136 -4.74 -17.94 5.18
C ALA A 136 -3.33 -18.44 4.82
N GLN A 137 -2.78 -19.31 5.68
CA GLN A 137 -1.43 -19.86 5.52
C GLN A 137 -1.38 -21.15 4.69
N ASP A 138 -2.52 -21.82 4.57
CA ASP A 138 -2.64 -23.21 4.13
C ASP A 138 -3.12 -23.35 2.67
N LEU A 139 -2.89 -22.33 1.85
CA LEU A 139 -3.18 -22.34 0.41
C LEU A 139 -2.25 -21.37 -0.35
N PRO A 140 -1.97 -21.65 -1.64
CA PRO A 140 -1.12 -20.81 -2.46
C PRO A 140 -1.80 -19.48 -2.79
N TRP A 141 -1.04 -18.38 -2.64
CA TRP A 141 -1.47 -17.02 -2.91
C TRP A 141 -0.71 -16.37 -4.04
N GLU A 142 -1.45 -15.67 -4.87
CA GLU A 142 -0.93 -14.68 -5.78
C GLU A 142 -1.28 -13.29 -5.24
N LEU A 143 -0.28 -12.43 -5.05
CA LEU A 143 -0.44 -11.12 -4.42
C LEU A 143 -0.13 -9.99 -5.39
N LEU A 144 -1.05 -9.06 -5.53
CA LEU A 144 -0.86 -7.78 -6.21
C LEU A 144 -1.26 -6.67 -5.24
N VAL A 145 -0.28 -6.00 -4.65
CA VAL A 145 -0.50 -4.95 -3.66
C VAL A 145 0.10 -3.65 -4.16
N SER A 146 -0.73 -2.63 -4.33
CA SER A 146 -0.31 -1.33 -4.83
C SER A 146 -0.85 -0.18 -3.99
N ALA A 147 -0.03 0.86 -3.83
CA ALA A 147 -0.39 2.14 -3.24
C ALA A 147 0.11 3.28 -4.12
N PHE A 148 -0.63 4.37 -4.20
CA PHE A 148 -0.13 5.60 -4.82
C PHE A 148 0.68 6.42 -3.80
N LEU A 149 0.10 6.66 -2.63
CA LEU A 149 0.70 7.33 -1.47
C LEU A 149 0.44 6.42 -0.27
N GLY A 150 1.45 5.82 0.31
CA GLY A 150 1.25 4.98 1.50
C GLY A 150 2.39 4.00 1.72
N ARG A 151 2.48 3.56 2.96
CA ARG A 151 3.41 2.50 3.36
C ARG A 151 2.78 1.14 3.10
N LEU A 152 3.57 0.26 2.51
CA LEU A 152 3.21 -1.14 2.35
C LEU A 152 4.09 -1.98 3.26
N ASP A 153 3.50 -2.61 4.25
CA ASP A 153 4.18 -3.54 5.16
C ASP A 153 3.60 -4.94 4.97
N VAL A 154 4.37 -5.80 4.30
CA VAL A 154 3.91 -7.11 3.83
C VAL A 154 4.75 -8.21 4.46
N ASP A 155 4.17 -8.92 5.42
CA ASP A 155 4.79 -10.08 6.07
C ASP A 155 4.30 -11.38 5.42
N LEU A 156 5.17 -11.96 4.59
CA LEU A 156 4.89 -13.19 3.86
C LEU A 156 5.38 -14.45 4.59
N ARG A 157 5.94 -14.30 5.77
CA ARG A 157 6.46 -15.45 6.55
C ARG A 157 5.35 -16.43 6.91
N GLY A 158 5.61 -17.70 6.63
CA GLY A 158 4.65 -18.78 6.88
C GLY A 158 3.46 -18.80 5.91
N LEU A 159 3.51 -18.05 4.84
CA LEU A 159 2.55 -18.09 3.73
C LEU A 159 3.12 -18.90 2.57
N ASP A 160 2.24 -19.57 1.87
CA ASP A 160 2.53 -20.20 0.59
C ASP A 160 2.27 -19.19 -0.53
N ILE A 161 3.34 -18.72 -1.17
CA ILE A 161 3.28 -17.63 -2.15
C ILE A 161 3.69 -18.14 -3.52
N THR A 162 2.78 -18.10 -4.47
CA THR A 162 3.06 -18.42 -5.86
C THR A 162 3.82 -17.28 -6.54
N ARG A 163 3.39 -16.05 -6.33
CA ARG A 163 4.07 -14.82 -6.76
C ARG A 163 3.56 -13.61 -5.99
N ALA A 164 4.41 -12.59 -5.84
CA ALA A 164 4.00 -11.35 -5.21
C ALA A 164 4.52 -10.14 -5.97
N TYR A 165 3.65 -9.18 -6.23
CA TYR A 165 3.99 -7.88 -6.78
C TYR A 165 3.53 -6.79 -5.81
N ILE A 166 4.48 -6.03 -5.26
CA ILE A 166 4.24 -5.04 -4.23
C ILE A 166 4.84 -3.72 -4.70
N ALA A 167 4.01 -2.71 -4.93
CA ALA A 167 4.46 -1.45 -5.50
C ALA A 167 3.88 -0.22 -4.81
N SER A 168 4.72 0.77 -4.50
CA SER A 168 4.28 2.08 -4.03
C SER A 168 4.79 3.18 -4.96
N GLY A 169 3.94 4.17 -5.24
CA GLY A 169 4.34 5.38 -5.95
C GLY A 169 5.19 6.27 -5.03
N LEU A 170 4.60 6.76 -3.97
CA LEU A 170 5.21 7.61 -2.94
C LEU A 170 5.02 6.94 -1.58
N GLY A 171 6.01 6.21 -1.12
CA GLY A 171 5.94 5.51 0.17
C GLY A 171 6.96 4.41 0.32
N HIS A 172 7.09 3.94 1.55
CA HIS A 172 8.01 2.87 1.88
C HIS A 172 7.38 1.51 1.63
N VAL A 173 8.16 0.58 1.09
CA VAL A 173 7.77 -0.82 0.90
C VAL A 173 8.65 -1.69 1.79
N SER A 174 8.04 -2.43 2.69
CA SER A 174 8.69 -3.39 3.58
C SER A 174 8.14 -4.78 3.30
N VAL A 175 9.01 -5.72 2.97
CA VAL A 175 8.62 -7.10 2.67
C VAL A 175 9.46 -8.05 3.51
N ALA A 176 8.79 -8.82 4.37
CA ALA A 176 9.41 -9.98 5.02
C ALA A 176 9.10 -11.22 4.18
N CYS A 177 10.13 -11.78 3.56
CA CYS A 177 9.98 -12.90 2.63
C CYS A 177 9.67 -14.22 3.34
N PRO A 178 8.96 -15.16 2.68
CA PRO A 178 8.82 -16.53 3.14
C PRO A 178 10.13 -17.32 2.95
N ILE A 179 10.16 -18.55 3.44
CA ILE A 179 11.35 -19.42 3.26
C ILE A 179 11.49 -19.86 1.80
N ARG A 180 10.38 -20.06 1.11
CA ARG A 180 10.30 -20.55 -0.26
C ARG A 180 9.14 -19.91 -1.01
N THR A 181 9.29 -19.72 -2.32
CA THR A 181 8.23 -19.30 -3.25
C THR A 181 8.29 -20.11 -4.53
N ASP A 182 7.16 -20.27 -5.20
CA ASP A 182 7.12 -20.91 -6.52
C ASP A 182 7.46 -19.94 -7.66
N GLY A 183 7.41 -18.65 -7.41
CA GLY A 183 7.74 -17.61 -8.38
C GLY A 183 8.27 -16.34 -7.74
N PRO A 184 8.51 -15.29 -8.54
CA PRO A 184 9.23 -14.12 -8.09
C PRO A 184 8.43 -13.24 -7.13
N ILE A 185 9.15 -12.63 -6.18
CA ILE A 185 8.67 -11.51 -5.36
C ILE A 185 9.25 -10.21 -5.93
N VAL A 186 8.40 -9.29 -6.33
CA VAL A 186 8.79 -7.99 -6.85
C VAL A 186 8.35 -6.90 -5.88
N ALA A 187 9.31 -6.16 -5.33
CA ALA A 187 9.07 -5.03 -4.45
C ALA A 187 9.60 -3.74 -5.09
N ARG A 188 8.72 -2.76 -5.27
CA ARG A 188 9.05 -1.53 -5.98
C ARG A 188 8.54 -0.29 -5.26
N SER A 189 9.37 0.77 -5.21
CA SER A 189 8.93 2.11 -4.88
C SER A 189 9.44 3.10 -5.91
N THR A 190 8.67 4.14 -6.23
CA THR A 190 9.20 5.22 -7.07
C THR A 190 9.92 6.24 -6.19
N LEU A 191 9.30 6.68 -5.11
CA LEU A 191 9.82 7.67 -4.18
C LEU A 191 9.64 7.13 -2.75
N GLY A 192 10.68 6.46 -2.24
CA GLY A 192 10.68 5.84 -0.92
C GLY A 192 11.66 4.68 -0.82
N ASP A 193 11.82 4.18 0.39
CA ASP A 193 12.73 3.08 0.66
C ASP A 193 12.05 1.73 0.44
N VAL A 194 12.82 0.78 -0.09
CA VAL A 194 12.42 -0.62 -0.20
C VAL A 194 13.26 -1.44 0.77
N ARG A 195 12.61 -2.11 1.70
CA ARG A 195 13.25 -2.97 2.69
C ARG A 195 12.81 -4.41 2.49
N ILE A 196 13.78 -5.29 2.26
CA ILE A 196 13.56 -6.73 2.09
C ILE A 196 14.25 -7.46 3.23
N SER A 197 13.48 -8.27 3.94
CA SER A 197 14.02 -9.17 4.97
C SER A 197 13.93 -10.61 4.47
N ILE A 198 15.07 -11.28 4.36
CA ILE A 198 15.22 -12.64 3.85
C ILE A 198 15.51 -13.58 5.02
N PRO A 199 14.76 -14.67 5.19
CA PRO A 199 15.03 -15.65 6.24
C PRO A 199 16.43 -16.29 6.07
N ASP A 200 17.10 -16.59 7.19
CA ASP A 200 18.46 -17.19 7.15
C ASP A 200 18.50 -18.59 6.50
N ARG A 201 17.36 -19.27 6.47
CA ARG A 201 17.24 -20.63 5.93
C ARG A 201 16.89 -20.66 4.44
N SER A 202 16.62 -19.52 3.81
CA SER A 202 16.28 -19.44 2.39
C SER A 202 17.51 -19.18 1.52
N GLN A 203 17.55 -19.84 0.40
CA GLN A 203 18.56 -19.63 -0.65
C GLN A 203 17.96 -18.66 -1.68
N ALA A 204 18.50 -17.45 -1.74
CA ALA A 204 17.90 -16.37 -2.49
C ALA A 204 18.81 -15.85 -3.59
N ILE A 205 18.18 -15.50 -4.72
CA ILE A 205 18.75 -14.62 -5.75
C ILE A 205 17.99 -13.31 -5.69
N ILE A 206 18.72 -12.21 -5.56
CA ILE A 206 18.16 -10.88 -5.38
C ILE A 206 18.65 -9.97 -6.48
N THR A 207 17.75 -9.52 -7.33
CA THR A 207 18.03 -8.50 -8.33
C THR A 207 17.68 -7.12 -7.78
N VAL A 208 18.65 -6.22 -7.70
CA VAL A 208 18.45 -4.85 -7.21
C VAL A 208 18.59 -3.86 -8.35
N LYS A 209 17.58 -2.99 -8.52
CA LYS A 209 17.58 -1.90 -9.50
C LYS A 209 17.39 -0.58 -8.79
N THR A 210 18.46 0.20 -8.64
CA THR A 210 18.39 1.54 -8.05
C THR A 210 18.48 2.60 -9.15
N GLY A 211 17.69 3.66 -9.01
CA GLY A 211 17.82 4.85 -9.84
C GLY A 211 19.11 5.64 -9.51
N PRO A 212 19.38 6.72 -10.26
CA PRO A 212 20.64 7.49 -10.14
C PRO A 212 20.85 8.12 -8.76
N PHE A 213 19.78 8.31 -7.99
CA PHE A 213 19.82 8.83 -6.63
C PHE A 213 19.53 7.78 -5.56
N GLY A 214 19.43 6.51 -5.97
CA GLY A 214 19.18 5.39 -5.07
C GLY A 214 20.44 4.97 -4.32
N ARG A 215 20.25 4.44 -3.11
CA ARG A 215 21.32 3.86 -2.29
C ARG A 215 21.03 2.41 -2.01
N LEU A 216 22.04 1.56 -2.12
CA LEU A 216 21.95 0.16 -1.75
C LEU A 216 22.59 -0.05 -0.38
N ARG A 217 21.87 -0.75 0.52
CA ARG A 217 22.38 -1.25 1.80
C ARG A 217 22.17 -2.75 1.85
N ILE A 218 23.21 -3.51 1.75
CA ILE A 218 23.20 -4.97 1.82
C ILE A 218 24.28 -5.44 2.79
N ASN A 219 24.02 -6.52 3.51
CA ASN A 219 25.01 -7.11 4.40
C ASN A 219 26.01 -7.94 3.57
N PRO A 220 27.28 -7.49 3.41
CA PRO A 220 28.26 -8.16 2.56
C PRO A 220 28.71 -9.52 3.13
N ASN A 221 28.53 -9.76 4.42
CA ASN A 221 28.87 -11.04 5.04
C ASN A 221 27.83 -12.14 4.75
N ARG A 222 26.64 -11.76 4.29
CA ARG A 222 25.54 -12.68 4.04
C ARG A 222 25.26 -12.85 2.54
N PHE A 223 25.45 -11.79 1.78
CA PHE A 223 25.16 -11.76 0.35
C PHE A 223 26.38 -11.35 -0.44
N ARG A 224 26.68 -12.07 -1.50
CA ARG A 224 27.73 -11.73 -2.44
C ARG A 224 27.13 -11.26 -3.77
N GLU A 225 27.79 -10.36 -4.43
CA GLU A 225 27.44 -9.93 -5.78
C GLU A 225 28.00 -10.93 -6.80
N VAL A 226 27.14 -11.46 -7.66
CA VAL A 226 27.48 -12.40 -8.73
C VAL A 226 27.58 -11.67 -10.06
N GLU A 227 26.65 -10.76 -10.29
CA GLU A 227 26.61 -9.86 -11.46
C GLU A 227 26.24 -8.45 -10.98
N PRO A 228 26.51 -7.40 -11.75
CA PRO A 228 26.15 -6.04 -11.37
C PRO A 228 24.66 -5.92 -10.97
N GLY A 229 24.40 -5.67 -9.69
CA GLY A 229 23.06 -5.57 -9.13
C GLY A 229 22.38 -6.91 -8.85
N VAL A 230 23.05 -8.05 -8.96
CA VAL A 230 22.53 -9.37 -8.61
C VAL A 230 23.30 -9.95 -7.43
N TYR A 231 22.60 -10.20 -6.37
CA TYR A 231 23.14 -10.69 -5.09
C TYR A 231 22.59 -12.07 -4.75
N THR A 232 23.42 -12.91 -4.14
CA THR A 232 23.00 -14.25 -3.68
C THR A 232 23.64 -14.60 -2.35
N ASN A 233 22.96 -15.45 -1.58
CA ASN A 233 23.52 -16.11 -0.40
C ASN A 233 23.80 -17.60 -0.62
N LEU A 234 23.75 -18.07 -1.88
CA LEU A 234 24.09 -19.44 -2.22
C LEU A 234 25.61 -19.70 -2.06
N PRO A 235 26.01 -20.89 -1.62
CA PRO A 235 27.40 -21.31 -1.67
C PRO A 235 27.91 -21.37 -3.13
N ASP A 236 29.24 -21.40 -3.31
CA ASP A 236 29.85 -21.56 -4.63
C ASP A 236 29.48 -22.93 -5.22
N GLY A 237 28.74 -22.93 -6.32
CA GLY A 237 28.24 -24.11 -7.02
C GLY A 237 27.12 -23.74 -8.01
N ASP A 238 26.67 -24.70 -8.80
CA ASP A 238 25.62 -24.49 -9.78
C ASP A 238 24.29 -24.15 -9.08
N PRO A 239 23.71 -22.95 -9.30
CA PRO A 239 22.52 -22.52 -8.57
C PRO A 239 21.22 -23.20 -9.01
N GLY A 240 21.26 -24.07 -10.04
CA GLY A 240 20.06 -24.49 -10.77
C GLY A 240 18.94 -25.14 -9.96
N ASP A 241 19.26 -25.93 -8.92
CA ASP A 241 18.24 -26.69 -8.15
C ASP A 241 18.03 -26.18 -6.71
N GLN A 242 18.78 -25.18 -6.27
CA GLN A 242 18.80 -24.78 -4.86
C GLN A 242 18.11 -23.44 -4.58
N VAL A 243 17.75 -22.66 -5.62
CA VAL A 243 17.10 -21.36 -5.42
C VAL A 243 15.69 -21.57 -4.90
N SER A 244 15.45 -21.16 -3.66
CA SER A 244 14.14 -21.22 -3.05
C SER A 244 13.38 -19.89 -3.11
N LEU A 245 14.08 -18.80 -3.44
CA LEU A 245 13.54 -17.46 -3.39
C LEU A 245 14.17 -16.55 -4.46
N GLU A 246 13.33 -16.03 -5.35
CA GLU A 246 13.74 -15.00 -6.32
C GLU A 246 13.08 -13.67 -5.92
N VAL A 247 13.91 -12.64 -5.72
CA VAL A 247 13.44 -11.32 -5.27
C VAL A 247 13.97 -10.23 -6.19
N THR A 248 13.09 -9.38 -6.67
CA THR A 248 13.46 -8.14 -7.36
C THR A 248 13.09 -6.94 -6.51
N ALA A 249 14.07 -6.14 -6.12
CA ALA A 249 13.87 -4.91 -5.37
C ALA A 249 14.25 -3.70 -6.23
N SER A 250 13.38 -2.69 -6.31
CA SER A 250 13.70 -1.49 -7.10
C SER A 250 13.19 -0.20 -6.46
N THR A 251 14.01 0.86 -6.56
CA THR A 251 13.59 2.22 -6.22
C THR A 251 14.22 3.23 -7.18
N VAL A 252 13.50 4.31 -7.48
CA VAL A 252 14.05 5.41 -8.29
C VAL A 252 14.71 6.45 -7.38
N PHE A 253 14.01 6.87 -6.32
CA PHE A 253 14.51 7.82 -5.33
C PHE A 253 14.31 7.21 -3.94
N GLY A 254 15.40 6.82 -3.29
CA GLY A 254 15.38 6.21 -1.97
C GLY A 254 16.47 5.20 -1.77
N SER A 255 16.33 4.35 -0.77
CA SER A 255 17.29 3.28 -0.49
C SER A 255 16.65 1.90 -0.63
N VAL A 256 17.43 0.93 -1.16
CA VAL A 256 17.10 -0.49 -1.07
C VAL A 256 17.93 -1.08 0.06
N SER A 257 17.27 -1.69 1.05
CA SER A 257 17.92 -2.34 2.19
C SER A 257 17.55 -3.83 2.22
N ILE A 258 18.57 -4.70 2.26
CA ILE A 258 18.43 -6.14 2.29
C ILE A 258 19.10 -6.69 3.54
N THR A 259 18.30 -7.41 4.34
CA THR A 259 18.71 -7.96 5.64
C THR A 259 18.40 -9.45 5.75
#